data_5dd8b0b27bf948ea07927096792a172b
#
_entry.id   5dd8b0b27bf948ea07927096792a172b
#
_cell.length_a   1.000
_cell.length_b   1.000
_cell.length_c   1.000
_cell.angle_alpha   90.00
_cell.angle_beta   90.00
_cell.angle_gamma   90.00
#
_symmetry.space_group_name_H-M   'P 1'
#
loop_
_entity.id
_entity.type
_entity.pdbx_description
1 polymer ?
#
loop_
_entity_poly.entity_id
_entity_poly.type
_entity_poly.pdbx_seq_one_letter_code
_entity_poly.pdbx_strand_id
1 'polypeptide(L)'
;MVSLRTSSLPRREPHKKGDWLNVPYQNWVNRAQSLGLKSPLELACVLALLASGLIHACLFWLMDQSWEDPLSFRKATLFGLSTGVTLWSCLWAMEKIPSKPSDPAIRNTLSLTLLLEVFLITLQTWRKEQSHFNHHGMINGLIELAMLLLISIAVLAIIQVTYRAWKRHAIQSCSPAMQGAIRGGMLLLCISILVGYLITWIGQYQALRGDSPTLYGARGVLKFPHGAALHAIQTLALVAWISDRWRIPKGKAIIDALTLAHFCWLAYAMYQTFSGKDRFEFDAFSLLLIIATALLSLASLRFWLAAGPGSTHS
;
A
#
# COMPACT_ATOMS: atom_id res chain seq x y z
N MET A 1 22.27 35.24 64.34
CA MET A 1 23.16 34.58 63.34
C MET A 1 22.27 33.93 62.26
N VAL A 2 22.10 34.63 61.15
CA VAL A 2 21.32 34.12 60.01
C VAL A 2 22.31 33.59 58.95
N SER A 3 22.27 32.25 58.69
CA SER A 3 23.12 31.59 57.76
C SER A 3 22.57 31.78 56.33
N LEU A 4 23.24 32.53 55.51
CA LEU A 4 22.98 32.67 54.06
C LEU A 4 23.43 31.42 53.34
N ARG A 5 22.48 30.57 52.84
CA ARG A 5 22.76 29.50 51.88
C ARG A 5 22.96 30.12 50.48
N THR A 6 24.17 30.10 50.00
CA THR A 6 24.49 30.41 48.62
C THR A 6 24.03 29.27 47.71
N SER A 7 23.00 29.51 46.88
CA SER A 7 22.56 28.60 45.83
C SER A 7 23.55 28.70 44.68
N SER A 8 24.33 27.65 44.48
CA SER A 8 25.18 27.47 43.27
C SER A 8 24.30 27.24 42.04
N LEU A 9 24.33 28.15 41.10
CA LEU A 9 23.76 27.97 39.76
C LEU A 9 24.42 26.79 39.05
N PRO A 10 23.68 25.90 38.35
CA PRO A 10 24.27 24.83 37.60
C PRO A 10 25.15 25.39 36.48
N ARG A 11 26.41 24.96 36.41
CA ARG A 11 27.33 25.28 35.31
C ARG A 11 26.72 24.70 34.02
N ARG A 12 26.45 25.57 33.06
CA ARG A 12 26.17 25.15 31.67
C ARG A 12 27.45 24.54 31.09
N GLU A 13 27.43 23.25 30.81
CA GLU A 13 28.53 22.62 30.05
C GLU A 13 28.61 23.27 28.67
N PRO A 14 29.83 23.52 28.15
CA PRO A 14 30.01 24.08 26.82
C PRO A 14 29.56 23.03 25.77
N HIS A 15 28.55 23.37 24.95
CA HIS A 15 28.15 22.58 23.79
C HIS A 15 29.36 22.30 22.91
N LYS A 16 29.68 20.99 22.69
CA LYS A 16 30.74 20.57 21.79
C LYS A 16 30.45 21.14 20.39
N LYS A 17 31.44 21.81 19.81
CA LYS A 17 31.41 22.26 18.41
C LYS A 17 31.21 21.01 17.54
N GLY A 18 30.03 20.85 16.96
CA GLY A 18 29.65 19.70 16.11
C GLY A 18 28.17 19.31 16.21
N ASP A 19 27.48 19.68 17.28
CA ASP A 19 26.08 19.24 17.50
C ASP A 19 25.06 19.90 16.60
N TRP A 20 25.36 21.03 15.97
CA TRP A 20 24.40 21.79 15.16
C TRP A 20 24.01 21.10 13.84
N LEU A 21 24.89 20.27 13.29
CA LEU A 21 24.62 19.51 12.05
C LEU A 21 23.81 18.25 12.32
N ASN A 22 23.85 17.72 13.54
CA ASN A 22 23.17 16.48 13.91
C ASN A 22 21.70 16.69 14.34
N VAL A 23 21.34 17.87 14.83
CA VAL A 23 19.96 18.19 15.30
C VAL A 23 18.91 18.08 14.18
N PRO A 24 19.13 18.62 12.95
CA PRO A 24 18.17 18.44 11.87
C PRO A 24 18.02 16.97 11.47
N TYR A 25 19.14 16.23 11.36
CA TYR A 25 19.14 14.81 10.98
C TYR A 25 18.37 13.96 12.00
N GLN A 26 18.63 14.15 13.31
CA GLN A 26 17.97 13.42 14.38
C GLN A 26 16.45 13.69 14.40
N ASN A 27 16.04 14.92 14.12
CA ASN A 27 14.62 15.28 14.00
C ASN A 27 13.93 14.57 12.84
N TRP A 28 14.60 14.43 11.69
CA TRP A 28 14.10 13.69 10.55
C TRP A 28 14.00 12.19 10.84
N VAL A 29 15.00 11.60 11.48
CA VAL A 29 14.99 10.19 11.92
C VAL A 29 13.82 9.94 12.87
N ASN A 30 13.65 10.78 13.88
CA ASN A 30 12.54 10.64 14.84
C ASN A 30 11.16 10.76 14.15
N ARG A 31 11.01 11.66 13.18
CA ARG A 31 9.79 11.78 12.38
C ARG A 31 9.56 10.55 11.50
N ALA A 32 10.59 10.04 10.82
CA ALA A 32 10.50 8.84 10.03
C ALA A 32 10.07 7.63 10.89
N GLN A 33 10.64 7.49 12.09
CA GLN A 33 10.27 6.45 13.05
C GLN A 33 8.81 6.57 13.51
N SER A 34 8.30 7.78 13.73
CA SER A 34 6.88 7.98 14.07
C SER A 34 5.93 7.57 12.92
N LEU A 35 6.44 7.57 11.68
CA LEU A 35 5.73 7.09 10.49
C LEU A 35 5.94 5.58 10.22
N GLY A 36 6.60 4.87 11.12
CA GLY A 36 6.85 3.43 11.01
C GLY A 36 8.07 3.05 10.19
N LEU A 37 8.94 4.01 9.82
CA LEU A 37 10.17 3.79 9.06
C LEU A 37 11.36 3.74 10.03
N LYS A 38 11.97 2.58 10.18
CA LYS A 38 13.03 2.34 11.18
C LYS A 38 14.45 2.61 10.68
N SER A 39 14.66 2.59 9.37
CA SER A 39 15.99 2.78 8.79
C SER A 39 16.01 3.84 7.71
N PRO A 40 17.16 4.48 7.47
CA PRO A 40 17.34 5.40 6.34
C PRO A 40 17.07 4.72 4.98
N LEU A 41 17.36 3.43 4.86
CA LEU A 41 17.08 2.65 3.65
C LEU A 41 15.58 2.59 3.36
N GLU A 42 14.75 2.28 4.36
CA GLU A 42 13.30 2.24 4.20
C GLU A 42 12.74 3.59 3.74
N LEU A 43 13.17 4.66 4.41
CA LEU A 43 12.78 6.02 4.04
C LEU A 43 13.20 6.35 2.61
N ALA A 44 14.46 6.05 2.25
CA ALA A 44 14.98 6.30 0.90
C ALA A 44 14.19 5.54 -0.17
N CYS A 45 13.87 4.25 0.07
CA CYS A 45 13.09 3.44 -0.87
C CYS A 45 11.66 3.99 -1.04
N VAL A 46 10.97 4.32 0.06
CA VAL A 46 9.61 4.89 -0.02
C VAL A 46 9.63 6.23 -0.78
N LEU A 47 10.56 7.12 -0.42
CA LEU A 47 10.67 8.43 -1.09
C LEU A 47 11.05 8.30 -2.56
N ALA A 48 11.97 7.40 -2.91
CA ALA A 48 12.38 7.16 -4.29
C ALA A 48 11.21 6.65 -5.15
N LEU A 49 10.41 5.72 -4.62
CA LEU A 49 9.20 5.20 -5.29
C LEU A 49 8.18 6.31 -5.52
N LEU A 50 7.84 7.08 -4.48
CA LEU A 50 6.87 8.16 -4.58
C LEU A 50 7.36 9.29 -5.50
N ALA A 51 8.63 9.68 -5.38
CA ALA A 51 9.25 10.69 -6.24
C ALA A 51 9.27 10.22 -7.71
N SER A 52 9.65 8.97 -7.97
CA SER A 52 9.58 8.38 -9.31
C SER A 52 8.17 8.48 -9.88
N GLY A 53 7.15 8.08 -9.11
CA GLY A 53 5.76 8.17 -9.54
C GLY A 53 5.32 9.59 -9.87
N LEU A 54 5.67 10.58 -9.02
CA LEU A 54 5.35 12.00 -9.24
C LEU A 54 6.09 12.58 -10.47
N ILE A 55 7.37 12.28 -10.62
CA ILE A 55 8.16 12.72 -11.78
C ILE A 55 7.55 12.19 -13.07
N HIS A 56 7.20 10.90 -13.12
CA HIS A 56 6.59 10.31 -14.32
C HIS A 56 5.15 10.81 -14.56
N ALA A 57 4.42 11.18 -13.52
CA ALA A 57 3.14 11.88 -13.67
C ALA A 57 3.33 13.26 -14.34
N CYS A 58 4.31 14.03 -13.88
CA CYS A 58 4.65 15.31 -14.52
C CYS A 58 5.07 15.12 -15.98
N LEU A 59 5.94 14.13 -16.25
CA LEU A 59 6.38 13.84 -17.63
C LEU A 59 5.21 13.39 -18.51
N PHE A 60 4.30 12.58 -17.98
CA PHE A 60 3.08 12.16 -18.69
C PHE A 60 2.27 13.37 -19.18
N TRP A 61 2.04 14.37 -18.31
CA TRP A 61 1.32 15.58 -18.64
C TRP A 61 2.10 16.51 -19.57
N LEU A 62 3.40 16.71 -19.32
CA LEU A 62 4.24 17.60 -20.14
C LEU A 62 4.45 17.08 -21.57
N MET A 63 4.43 15.77 -21.77
CA MET A 63 4.62 15.15 -23.08
C MET A 63 3.30 14.82 -23.78
N ASP A 64 2.16 15.27 -23.25
CA ASP A 64 0.81 15.07 -23.80
C ASP A 64 0.53 13.61 -24.20
N GLN A 65 0.90 12.67 -23.33
CA GLN A 65 0.78 11.24 -23.61
C GLN A 65 -0.65 10.75 -23.45
N SER A 66 -1.06 9.81 -24.32
CA SER A 66 -2.36 9.15 -24.17
C SER A 66 -2.40 8.18 -22.98
N TRP A 67 -3.49 8.21 -22.23
CA TRP A 67 -3.73 7.23 -21.16
C TRP A 67 -3.88 5.80 -21.67
N GLU A 68 -4.32 5.64 -22.92
CA GLU A 68 -4.52 4.33 -23.55
C GLU A 68 -3.22 3.73 -24.11
N ASP A 69 -2.18 4.55 -24.33
CA ASP A 69 -0.90 4.08 -24.84
C ASP A 69 -0.19 3.20 -23.78
N PRO A 70 0.05 1.91 -24.09
CA PRO A 70 0.71 0.99 -23.18
C PRO A 70 2.17 1.34 -22.88
N LEU A 71 2.80 2.15 -23.71
CA LEU A 71 4.19 2.60 -23.60
C LEU A 71 4.32 3.99 -22.97
N SER A 72 3.21 4.59 -22.57
CA SER A 72 3.21 5.89 -21.87
C SER A 72 3.75 5.80 -20.45
N PHE A 73 4.15 6.95 -19.88
CA PHE A 73 4.61 7.05 -18.49
C PHE A 73 3.52 6.76 -17.45
N ARG A 74 2.26 6.54 -17.87
CA ARG A 74 1.16 6.10 -16.98
C ARG A 74 1.57 4.91 -16.10
N LYS A 75 2.24 3.90 -16.68
CA LYS A 75 2.61 2.69 -15.93
C LYS A 75 3.65 3.01 -14.86
N ALA A 76 4.72 3.72 -15.20
CA ALA A 76 5.75 4.16 -14.25
C ALA A 76 5.15 5.03 -13.13
N THR A 77 4.21 5.93 -13.47
CA THR A 77 3.46 6.75 -12.51
C THR A 77 2.69 5.89 -11.51
N LEU A 78 1.82 5.02 -12.03
CA LEU A 78 0.93 4.21 -11.19
C LEU A 78 1.72 3.24 -10.30
N PHE A 79 2.74 2.58 -10.84
CA PHE A 79 3.58 1.66 -10.07
C PHE A 79 4.41 2.41 -9.03
N GLY A 80 5.02 3.54 -9.35
CA GLY A 80 5.78 4.34 -8.40
C GLY A 80 4.93 4.76 -7.20
N LEU A 81 3.77 5.39 -7.44
CA LEU A 81 2.88 5.86 -6.37
C LEU A 81 2.27 4.69 -5.58
N SER A 82 1.67 3.73 -6.28
CA SER A 82 0.98 2.61 -5.64
C SER A 82 1.92 1.74 -4.82
N THR A 83 3.08 1.36 -5.37
CA THR A 83 4.08 0.54 -4.67
C THR A 83 4.72 1.30 -3.52
N GLY A 84 5.00 2.60 -3.69
CA GLY A 84 5.52 3.44 -2.61
C GLY A 84 4.60 3.52 -1.40
N VAL A 85 3.30 3.76 -1.63
CA VAL A 85 2.29 3.77 -0.55
C VAL A 85 2.09 2.37 0.04
N THR A 86 2.12 1.32 -0.77
CA THR A 86 1.99 -0.07 -0.30
C THR A 86 3.19 -0.50 0.55
N LEU A 87 4.42 -0.19 0.11
CA LEU A 87 5.62 -0.44 0.91
C LEU A 87 5.52 0.27 2.27
N TRP A 88 5.21 1.56 2.26
CA TRP A 88 5.04 2.32 3.51
C TRP A 88 4.00 1.68 4.42
N SER A 89 2.84 1.28 3.88
CA SER A 89 1.77 0.64 4.65
C SER A 89 2.20 -0.70 5.27
N CYS A 90 2.95 -1.52 4.53
CA CYS A 90 3.49 -2.78 5.04
C CYS A 90 4.51 -2.55 6.18
N LEU A 91 5.44 -1.60 5.99
CA LEU A 91 6.42 -1.22 7.01
C LEU A 91 5.75 -0.67 8.26
N TRP A 92 4.74 0.18 8.10
CA TRP A 92 3.93 0.71 9.20
C TRP A 92 3.13 -0.39 9.91
N ALA A 93 2.52 -1.33 9.18
CA ALA A 93 1.81 -2.46 9.79
C ALA A 93 2.75 -3.35 10.63
N MET A 94 4.01 -3.53 10.19
CA MET A 94 5.03 -4.27 10.94
C MET A 94 5.35 -3.63 12.29
N GLU A 95 5.20 -2.29 12.45
CA GLU A 95 5.37 -1.62 13.74
C GLU A 95 4.28 -1.97 14.77
N LYS A 96 3.13 -2.42 14.30
CA LYS A 96 2.00 -2.78 15.15
C LYS A 96 2.02 -4.26 15.57
N ILE A 97 2.93 -5.05 15.00
CA ILE A 97 3.10 -6.48 15.27
C ILE A 97 4.32 -6.67 16.19
N PRO A 98 4.30 -7.61 17.15
CA PRO A 98 5.44 -7.88 18.02
C PRO A 98 6.73 -8.10 17.24
N SER A 99 7.76 -7.37 17.63
CA SER A 99 9.07 -7.38 16.97
C SER A 99 9.75 -8.75 17.05
N LYS A 100 10.47 -9.11 15.98
CA LYS A 100 11.29 -10.31 15.90
C LYS A 100 12.69 -9.98 15.39
N PRO A 101 13.70 -10.79 15.72
CA PRO A 101 15.08 -10.60 15.21
C PRO A 101 15.16 -10.58 13.68
N SER A 102 14.24 -11.25 12.98
CA SER A 102 14.17 -11.28 11.50
C SER A 102 13.58 -10.01 10.87
N ASP A 103 12.99 -9.11 11.65
CA ASP A 103 12.26 -7.94 11.11
C ASP A 103 13.14 -7.01 10.26
N PRO A 104 14.40 -6.69 10.63
CA PRO A 104 15.24 -5.86 9.78
C PRO A 104 15.46 -6.48 8.39
N ALA A 105 15.67 -7.80 8.33
CA ALA A 105 15.84 -8.51 7.06
C ALA A 105 14.56 -8.44 6.20
N ILE A 106 13.39 -8.71 6.79
CA ILE A 106 12.09 -8.66 6.08
C ILE A 106 11.83 -7.26 5.56
N ARG A 107 12.06 -6.22 6.38
CA ARG A 107 11.86 -4.80 6.02
C ARG A 107 12.78 -4.38 4.88
N ASN A 108 14.07 -4.72 4.95
CA ASN A 108 15.03 -4.42 3.89
C ASN A 108 14.71 -5.19 2.60
N THR A 109 14.32 -6.46 2.71
CA THR A 109 13.90 -7.27 1.55
C THR A 109 12.71 -6.63 0.85
N LEU A 110 11.65 -6.27 1.58
CA LEU A 110 10.48 -5.58 1.01
C LEU A 110 10.90 -4.27 0.33
N SER A 111 11.70 -3.46 1.01
CA SER A 111 12.10 -2.15 0.48
C SER A 111 12.90 -2.27 -0.82
N LEU A 112 13.89 -3.16 -0.85
CA LEU A 112 14.76 -3.32 -2.01
C LEU A 112 14.06 -4.02 -3.17
N THR A 113 13.32 -5.10 -2.92
CA THR A 113 12.66 -5.85 -4.00
C THR A 113 11.59 -5.00 -4.70
N LEU A 114 10.78 -4.24 -3.95
CA LEU A 114 9.76 -3.38 -4.52
C LEU A 114 10.38 -2.15 -5.23
N LEU A 115 11.48 -1.60 -4.73
CA LEU A 115 12.21 -0.53 -5.41
C LEU A 115 12.78 -1.02 -6.74
N LEU A 116 13.45 -2.17 -6.75
CA LEU A 116 14.05 -2.75 -7.94
C LEU A 116 13.00 -3.16 -8.97
N GLU A 117 11.86 -3.71 -8.52
CA GLU A 117 10.72 -4.03 -9.39
C GLU A 117 10.24 -2.79 -10.16
N VAL A 118 9.95 -1.71 -9.45
CA VAL A 118 9.49 -0.44 -10.08
C VAL A 118 10.58 0.19 -10.94
N PHE A 119 11.84 0.07 -10.54
CA PHE A 119 12.97 0.51 -11.36
C PHE A 119 12.99 -0.22 -12.72
N LEU A 120 12.84 -1.55 -12.75
CA LEU A 120 12.81 -2.32 -13.99
C LEU A 120 11.59 -1.97 -14.87
N ILE A 121 10.41 -1.76 -14.26
CA ILE A 121 9.22 -1.28 -14.98
C ILE A 121 9.48 0.08 -15.62
N THR A 122 10.08 0.98 -14.86
CA THR A 122 10.44 2.34 -15.33
C THR A 122 11.48 2.28 -16.44
N LEU A 123 12.51 1.46 -16.28
CA LEU A 123 13.53 1.23 -17.31
C LEU A 123 12.90 0.78 -18.63
N GLN A 124 11.99 -0.18 -18.61
CA GLN A 124 11.29 -0.64 -19.81
C GLN A 124 10.45 0.48 -20.44
N THR A 125 9.76 1.28 -19.62
CA THR A 125 9.01 2.45 -20.12
C THR A 125 9.92 3.43 -20.86
N TRP A 126 11.11 3.74 -20.33
CA TRP A 126 12.09 4.62 -20.99
C TRP A 126 12.70 4.01 -22.25
N ARG A 127 12.83 2.68 -22.31
CA ARG A 127 13.26 1.94 -23.50
C ARG A 127 12.17 1.86 -24.57
N LYS A 128 10.96 2.35 -24.31
CA LYS A 128 9.77 2.16 -25.15
C LYS A 128 9.44 0.69 -25.39
N GLU A 129 9.64 -0.12 -24.34
CA GLU A 129 9.37 -1.54 -24.32
C GLU A 129 8.27 -1.88 -23.33
N GLN A 130 7.49 -2.92 -23.62
CA GLN A 130 6.54 -3.44 -22.64
C GLN A 130 7.29 -4.08 -21.48
N SER A 131 6.90 -3.76 -20.25
CA SER A 131 7.54 -4.31 -19.06
C SER A 131 7.07 -5.72 -18.70
N HIS A 132 5.88 -6.13 -19.16
CA HIS A 132 5.31 -7.45 -18.93
C HIS A 132 4.77 -8.00 -20.25
N PHE A 133 4.71 -9.32 -20.37
CA PHE A 133 4.26 -10.02 -21.58
C PHE A 133 5.12 -9.72 -22.82
N ASN A 134 6.39 -9.37 -22.58
CA ASN A 134 7.33 -9.02 -23.64
C ASN A 134 8.32 -10.16 -23.90
N HIS A 135 7.99 -10.99 -24.86
CA HIS A 135 8.81 -12.14 -25.28
C HIS A 135 9.81 -11.79 -26.38
N HIS A 136 9.94 -10.52 -26.76
CA HIS A 136 10.81 -10.07 -27.83
C HIS A 136 12.26 -9.88 -27.34
N GLY A 137 13.10 -10.88 -27.63
CA GLY A 137 14.52 -10.83 -27.34
C GLY A 137 14.91 -11.19 -25.90
N MET A 138 16.15 -11.68 -25.78
CA MET A 138 16.68 -12.21 -24.52
C MET A 138 16.70 -11.17 -23.37
N ILE A 139 17.02 -9.91 -23.66
CA ILE A 139 17.11 -8.86 -22.63
C ILE A 139 15.73 -8.60 -22.00
N ASN A 140 14.67 -8.51 -22.80
CA ASN A 140 13.32 -8.28 -22.29
C ASN A 140 12.82 -9.47 -21.45
N GLY A 141 13.09 -10.70 -21.91
CA GLY A 141 12.78 -11.91 -21.15
C GLY A 141 13.53 -12.00 -19.81
N LEU A 142 14.81 -11.60 -19.76
CA LEU A 142 15.58 -11.56 -18.52
C LEU A 142 15.05 -10.49 -17.55
N ILE A 143 14.66 -9.32 -18.04
CA ILE A 143 14.05 -8.27 -17.22
C ILE A 143 12.70 -8.76 -16.66
N GLU A 144 11.86 -9.40 -17.47
CA GLU A 144 10.57 -9.94 -17.02
C GLU A 144 10.76 -11.04 -15.96
N LEU A 145 11.72 -11.95 -16.16
CA LEU A 145 12.07 -12.96 -15.16
C LEU A 145 12.58 -12.33 -13.86
N ALA A 146 13.44 -11.31 -13.95
CA ALA A 146 13.94 -10.59 -12.79
C ALA A 146 12.80 -9.93 -11.99
N MET A 147 11.85 -9.28 -12.67
CA MET A 147 10.65 -8.70 -12.05
C MET A 147 9.80 -9.77 -11.36
N LEU A 148 9.55 -10.91 -12.02
CA LEU A 148 8.81 -12.02 -11.42
C LEU A 148 9.48 -12.56 -10.16
N LEU A 149 10.79 -12.68 -10.14
CA LEU A 149 11.54 -13.11 -8.96
C LEU A 149 11.48 -12.07 -7.83
N LEU A 150 11.68 -10.79 -8.15
CA LEU A 150 11.64 -9.70 -7.16
C LEU A 150 10.27 -9.61 -6.49
N ILE A 151 9.19 -9.59 -7.28
CA ILE A 151 7.83 -9.53 -6.72
C ILE A 151 7.51 -10.80 -5.91
N SER A 152 7.98 -11.98 -6.34
CA SER A 152 7.75 -13.23 -5.59
C SER A 152 8.43 -13.20 -4.22
N ILE A 153 9.64 -12.65 -4.12
CA ILE A 153 10.33 -12.46 -2.83
C ILE A 153 9.56 -11.47 -1.95
N ALA A 154 9.10 -10.34 -2.51
CA ALA A 154 8.29 -9.37 -1.77
C ALA A 154 6.99 -10.00 -1.26
N VAL A 155 6.33 -10.81 -2.07
CA VAL A 155 5.09 -11.52 -1.72
C VAL A 155 5.29 -12.47 -0.55
N LEU A 156 6.37 -13.25 -0.54
CA LEU A 156 6.68 -14.13 0.60
C LEU A 156 6.85 -13.33 1.90
N ALA A 157 7.49 -12.17 1.84
CA ALA A 157 7.60 -11.27 2.98
C ALA A 157 6.24 -10.71 3.43
N ILE A 158 5.38 -10.29 2.49
CA ILE A 158 4.01 -9.81 2.78
C ILE A 158 3.15 -10.91 3.40
N ILE A 159 3.20 -12.13 2.87
CA ILE A 159 2.49 -13.29 3.45
C ILE A 159 2.96 -13.57 4.87
N GLN A 160 4.27 -13.50 5.13
CA GLN A 160 4.83 -13.70 6.46
C GLN A 160 4.33 -12.62 7.44
N VAL A 161 4.30 -11.35 7.04
CA VAL A 161 3.77 -10.24 7.85
C VAL A 161 2.28 -10.45 8.11
N THR A 162 1.50 -10.79 7.09
CA THR A 162 0.07 -11.08 7.20
C THR A 162 -0.20 -12.22 8.18
N TYR A 163 0.49 -13.34 8.01
CA TYR A 163 0.37 -14.49 8.94
C TYR A 163 0.66 -14.09 10.38
N ARG A 164 1.68 -13.26 10.62
CA ARG A 164 2.02 -12.77 11.97
C ARG A 164 0.93 -11.87 12.53
N ALA A 165 0.30 -11.01 11.72
CA ALA A 165 -0.80 -10.14 12.13
C ALA A 165 -2.05 -10.92 12.55
N TRP A 166 -2.25 -12.12 12.00
CA TRP A 166 -3.39 -12.99 12.33
C TRP A 166 -3.15 -13.91 13.54
N LYS A 167 -1.91 -14.00 14.06
CA LYS A 167 -1.67 -14.77 15.28
C LYS A 167 -2.45 -14.20 16.46
N ARG A 168 -2.91 -15.11 17.32
CA ARG A 168 -3.59 -14.73 18.57
C ARG A 168 -2.68 -13.81 19.37
N HIS A 169 -3.21 -12.70 19.86
CA HIS A 169 -2.48 -11.69 20.63
C HIS A 169 -1.41 -10.87 19.88
N ALA A 170 -1.32 -10.97 18.54
CA ALA A 170 -0.25 -10.30 17.79
C ALA A 170 -0.34 -8.75 17.78
N ILE A 171 -1.52 -8.16 17.95
CA ILE A 171 -1.72 -6.70 17.80
C ILE A 171 -2.48 -6.13 19.02
N GLN A 172 -2.28 -6.69 20.20
CA GLN A 172 -3.05 -6.32 21.42
C GLN A 172 -2.81 -4.88 21.91
N SER A 173 -1.69 -4.28 21.55
CA SER A 173 -1.39 -2.87 21.87
C SER A 173 -2.22 -1.86 21.09
N CYS A 174 -2.95 -2.31 20.04
CA CYS A 174 -3.78 -1.47 19.20
C CYS A 174 -5.26 -1.57 19.60
N SER A 175 -6.03 -0.53 19.25
CA SER A 175 -7.49 -0.58 19.38
C SER A 175 -8.11 -1.74 18.59
N PRO A 176 -9.30 -2.21 18.96
CA PRO A 176 -10.00 -3.24 18.20
C PRO A 176 -10.27 -2.83 16.73
N ALA A 177 -10.48 -1.54 16.47
CA ALA A 177 -10.61 -0.99 15.11
C ALA A 177 -9.31 -1.16 14.32
N MET A 178 -8.18 -0.74 14.88
CA MET A 178 -6.87 -0.85 14.25
C MET A 178 -6.44 -2.30 14.03
N GLN A 179 -6.75 -3.20 14.99
CA GLN A 179 -6.51 -4.64 14.80
C GLN A 179 -7.27 -5.19 13.60
N GLY A 180 -8.57 -4.84 13.47
CA GLY A 180 -9.41 -5.22 12.33
C GLY A 180 -8.87 -4.68 11.02
N ALA A 181 -8.47 -3.40 10.99
CA ALA A 181 -7.93 -2.73 9.82
C ALA A 181 -6.64 -3.37 9.30
N ILE A 182 -5.69 -3.68 10.19
CA ILE A 182 -4.44 -4.34 9.79
C ILE A 182 -4.72 -5.75 9.28
N ARG A 183 -5.52 -6.55 9.99
CA ARG A 183 -5.85 -7.92 9.58
C ARG A 183 -6.62 -7.96 8.26
N GLY A 184 -7.70 -7.18 8.15
CA GLY A 184 -8.52 -7.10 6.94
C GLY A 184 -7.74 -6.56 5.75
N GLY A 185 -7.00 -5.47 5.96
CA GLY A 185 -6.19 -4.83 4.92
C GLY A 185 -5.06 -5.71 4.40
N MET A 186 -4.30 -6.36 5.29
CA MET A 186 -3.24 -7.28 4.90
C MET A 186 -3.79 -8.55 4.21
N LEU A 187 -4.96 -9.05 4.61
CA LEU A 187 -5.62 -10.16 3.93
C LEU A 187 -6.04 -9.78 2.52
N LEU A 188 -6.70 -8.62 2.35
CA LEU A 188 -7.11 -8.11 1.05
C LEU A 188 -5.90 -7.83 0.14
N LEU A 189 -4.78 -7.34 0.69
CA LEU A 189 -3.52 -7.20 -0.03
C LEU A 189 -3.00 -8.56 -0.53
N CYS A 190 -2.99 -9.60 0.32
CA CYS A 190 -2.61 -10.95 -0.11
C CYS A 190 -3.53 -11.49 -1.21
N ILE A 191 -4.84 -11.30 -1.09
CA ILE A 191 -5.80 -11.70 -2.13
C ILE A 191 -5.55 -10.93 -3.42
N SER A 192 -5.32 -9.62 -3.34
CA SER A 192 -4.94 -8.80 -4.49
C SER A 192 -3.71 -9.35 -5.21
N ILE A 193 -2.68 -9.74 -4.47
CA ILE A 193 -1.46 -10.32 -5.02
C ILE A 193 -1.74 -11.66 -5.72
N LEU A 194 -2.53 -12.54 -5.10
CA LEU A 194 -2.94 -13.81 -5.73
C LEU A 194 -3.70 -13.58 -7.04
N VAL A 195 -4.61 -12.60 -7.04
CA VAL A 195 -5.28 -12.14 -8.26
C VAL A 195 -4.26 -11.60 -9.27
N GLY A 196 -3.23 -10.86 -8.81
CA GLY A 196 -2.12 -10.39 -9.64
C GLY A 196 -1.41 -11.53 -10.38
N TYR A 197 -1.08 -12.63 -9.69
CA TYR A 197 -0.50 -13.82 -10.34
C TYR A 197 -1.46 -14.47 -11.33
N LEU A 198 -2.75 -14.61 -10.97
CA LEU A 198 -3.76 -15.17 -11.85
C LEU A 198 -3.87 -14.37 -13.15
N ILE A 199 -3.96 -13.04 -13.08
CA ILE A 199 -4.06 -12.20 -14.27
C ILE A 199 -2.77 -12.18 -15.08
N THR A 200 -1.61 -12.30 -14.43
CA THR A 200 -0.33 -12.45 -15.12
C THR A 200 -0.28 -13.77 -15.90
N TRP A 201 -0.69 -14.86 -15.28
CA TRP A 201 -0.77 -16.17 -15.96
C TRP A 201 -1.72 -16.15 -17.16
N ILE A 202 -2.92 -15.58 -16.99
CA ILE A 202 -3.89 -15.43 -18.09
C ILE A 202 -3.31 -14.55 -19.19
N GLY A 203 -2.70 -13.40 -18.84
CA GLY A 203 -2.11 -12.48 -19.80
C GLY A 203 -0.96 -13.10 -20.59
N GLN A 204 -0.10 -13.90 -19.94
CA GLN A 204 0.95 -14.66 -20.61
C GLN A 204 0.37 -15.67 -21.62
N TYR A 205 -0.63 -16.42 -21.21
CA TYR A 205 -1.31 -17.38 -22.07
C TYR A 205 -1.93 -16.70 -23.31
N GLN A 206 -2.59 -15.55 -23.12
CA GLN A 206 -3.18 -14.76 -24.21
C GLN A 206 -2.10 -14.18 -25.14
N ALA A 207 -1.02 -13.61 -24.58
CA ALA A 207 0.09 -13.08 -25.37
C ALA A 207 0.73 -14.14 -26.29
N LEU A 208 0.91 -15.37 -25.78
CA LEU A 208 1.43 -16.50 -26.59
C LEU A 208 0.49 -16.89 -27.74
N ARG A 209 -0.80 -16.58 -27.64
CA ARG A 209 -1.79 -16.83 -28.71
C ARG A 209 -1.99 -15.64 -29.64
N GLY A 210 -1.31 -14.52 -29.39
CA GLY A 210 -1.50 -13.28 -30.15
C GLY A 210 -2.74 -12.48 -29.75
N ASP A 211 -3.40 -12.85 -28.63
CA ASP A 211 -4.54 -12.14 -28.07
C ASP A 211 -4.08 -10.99 -27.17
N SER A 212 -5.00 -10.09 -26.81
CA SER A 212 -4.69 -8.98 -25.87
C SER A 212 -4.39 -9.51 -24.46
N PRO A 213 -3.19 -9.29 -23.90
CA PRO A 213 -2.83 -9.75 -22.55
C PRO A 213 -3.49 -8.95 -21.42
N THR A 214 -4.31 -7.95 -21.73
CA THR A 214 -4.90 -7.02 -20.74
C THR A 214 -6.41 -7.19 -20.57
N LEU A 215 -7.05 -7.93 -21.49
CA LEU A 215 -8.50 -8.15 -21.48
C LEU A 215 -8.83 -9.63 -21.31
N TYR A 216 -9.96 -9.91 -20.67
CA TYR A 216 -10.57 -11.22 -20.62
C TYR A 216 -11.91 -11.17 -21.34
N GLY A 217 -12.13 -12.05 -22.31
CA GLY A 217 -13.30 -11.97 -23.19
C GLY A 217 -13.31 -10.67 -23.98
N ALA A 218 -14.50 -10.11 -24.19
CA ALA A 218 -14.67 -8.94 -25.04
C ALA A 218 -14.14 -7.63 -24.42
N ARG A 219 -14.41 -7.39 -23.11
CA ARG A 219 -14.14 -6.11 -22.46
C ARG A 219 -13.71 -6.21 -20.99
N GLY A 220 -13.54 -7.43 -20.45
CA GLY A 220 -13.15 -7.65 -19.05
C GLY A 220 -11.71 -7.22 -18.78
N VAL A 221 -11.51 -6.18 -17.99
CA VAL A 221 -10.18 -5.61 -17.69
C VAL A 221 -9.47 -6.45 -16.64
N LEU A 222 -8.47 -7.25 -17.01
CA LEU A 222 -7.77 -8.18 -16.11
C LEU A 222 -7.17 -7.53 -14.85
N LYS A 223 -6.62 -6.34 -14.94
CA LYS A 223 -6.03 -5.63 -13.78
C LYS A 223 -7.04 -5.05 -12.80
N PHE A 224 -8.36 -5.03 -13.14
CA PHE A 224 -9.39 -4.41 -12.29
C PHE A 224 -9.55 -5.10 -10.94
N PRO A 225 -9.69 -6.44 -10.82
CA PRO A 225 -9.81 -7.12 -9.53
C PRO A 225 -8.56 -6.94 -8.65
N HIS A 226 -7.36 -6.97 -9.26
CA HIS A 226 -6.13 -6.73 -8.52
C HIS A 226 -6.15 -5.32 -7.89
N GLY A 227 -6.45 -4.29 -8.68
CA GLY A 227 -6.53 -2.91 -8.18
C GLY A 227 -7.62 -2.70 -7.13
N ALA A 228 -8.74 -3.43 -7.21
CA ALA A 228 -9.87 -3.30 -6.30
C ALA A 228 -9.54 -3.63 -4.82
N ALA A 229 -8.61 -4.56 -4.58
CA ALA A 229 -8.23 -4.99 -3.24
C ALA A 229 -6.87 -4.46 -2.77
N LEU A 230 -6.03 -3.98 -3.69
CA LEU A 230 -4.63 -3.59 -3.43
C LEU A 230 -4.50 -2.53 -2.33
N HIS A 231 -5.38 -1.53 -2.35
CA HIS A 231 -5.30 -0.37 -1.46
C HIS A 231 -6.19 -0.44 -0.22
N ALA A 232 -6.76 -1.62 0.08
CA ALA A 232 -7.60 -1.80 1.26
C ALA A 232 -6.84 -1.56 2.58
N ILE A 233 -5.55 -1.92 2.64
CA ILE A 233 -4.73 -1.69 3.84
C ILE A 233 -4.62 -0.20 4.17
N GLN A 234 -4.50 0.69 3.18
CA GLN A 234 -4.40 2.12 3.37
C GLN A 234 -5.73 2.71 3.85
N THR A 235 -6.83 2.37 3.17
CA THR A 235 -8.15 2.91 3.50
C THR A 235 -8.63 2.46 4.88
N LEU A 236 -8.50 1.17 5.19
CA LEU A 236 -8.91 0.63 6.49
C LEU A 236 -8.06 1.18 7.64
N ALA A 237 -6.73 1.26 7.46
CA ALA A 237 -5.82 1.79 8.46
C ALA A 237 -6.07 3.29 8.72
N LEU A 238 -6.31 4.08 7.66
CA LEU A 238 -6.63 5.50 7.80
C LEU A 238 -7.93 5.71 8.56
N VAL A 239 -9.01 4.97 8.22
CA VAL A 239 -10.30 5.07 8.91
C VAL A 239 -10.19 4.61 10.36
N ALA A 240 -9.43 3.55 10.65
CA ALA A 240 -9.18 3.12 12.01
C ALA A 240 -8.41 4.18 12.82
N TRP A 241 -7.37 4.77 12.22
CA TRP A 241 -6.60 5.85 12.85
C TRP A 241 -7.47 7.08 13.14
N ILE A 242 -8.32 7.49 12.19
CA ILE A 242 -9.27 8.59 12.39
C ILE A 242 -10.25 8.24 13.50
N SER A 243 -10.81 7.02 13.51
CA SER A 243 -11.74 6.55 14.54
C SER A 243 -11.12 6.60 15.95
N ASP A 244 -9.88 6.14 16.06
CA ASP A 244 -9.14 6.18 17.33
C ASP A 244 -8.80 7.61 17.75
N ARG A 245 -8.35 8.45 16.82
CA ARG A 245 -7.94 9.84 17.09
C ARG A 245 -9.11 10.70 17.57
N TRP A 246 -10.30 10.48 17.05
CA TRP A 246 -11.52 11.20 17.43
C TRP A 246 -12.41 10.42 18.39
N ARG A 247 -11.90 9.31 18.94
CA ARG A 247 -12.61 8.46 19.90
C ARG A 247 -14.02 8.07 19.46
N ILE A 248 -14.16 7.73 18.16
CA ILE A 248 -15.45 7.39 17.58
C ILE A 248 -15.96 6.08 18.20
N PRO A 249 -17.16 6.05 18.81
CA PRO A 249 -17.73 4.82 19.33
C PRO A 249 -17.98 3.82 18.19
N LYS A 250 -17.85 2.52 18.50
CA LYS A 250 -18.03 1.42 17.52
C LYS A 250 -17.03 1.43 16.35
N GLY A 251 -15.83 2.00 16.51
CA GLY A 251 -14.79 2.00 15.48
C GLY A 251 -14.52 0.62 14.87
N LYS A 252 -14.58 -0.45 15.68
CA LYS A 252 -14.46 -1.83 15.16
C LYS A 252 -15.57 -2.17 14.18
N ALA A 253 -16.82 -1.86 14.47
CA ALA A 253 -17.96 -2.15 13.58
C ALA A 253 -17.84 -1.37 12.26
N ILE A 254 -17.32 -0.15 12.31
CA ILE A 254 -17.01 0.65 11.11
C ILE A 254 -16.00 -0.08 10.23
N ILE A 255 -14.91 -0.56 10.82
CA ILE A 255 -13.86 -1.29 10.09
C ILE A 255 -14.35 -2.63 9.55
N ASP A 256 -15.14 -3.37 10.32
CA ASP A 256 -15.72 -4.64 9.87
C ASP A 256 -16.64 -4.41 8.64
N ALA A 257 -17.50 -3.39 8.68
CA ALA A 257 -18.38 -3.03 7.57
C ALA A 257 -17.59 -2.57 6.33
N LEU A 258 -16.55 -1.75 6.49
CA LEU A 258 -15.69 -1.33 5.39
C LEU A 258 -14.87 -2.51 4.82
N THR A 259 -14.40 -3.43 5.66
CA THR A 259 -13.72 -4.63 5.20
C THR A 259 -14.65 -5.48 4.33
N LEU A 260 -15.91 -5.66 4.75
CA LEU A 260 -16.92 -6.36 3.95
C LEU A 260 -17.23 -5.59 2.65
N ALA A 261 -17.31 -4.26 2.69
CA ALA A 261 -17.47 -3.44 1.49
C ALA A 261 -16.33 -3.66 0.47
N HIS A 262 -15.08 -3.77 0.92
CA HIS A 262 -13.95 -4.09 0.05
C HIS A 262 -14.06 -5.50 -0.54
N PHE A 263 -14.57 -6.49 0.21
CA PHE A 263 -14.85 -7.81 -0.35
C PHE A 263 -15.96 -7.80 -1.39
N CYS A 264 -17.05 -7.05 -1.17
CA CYS A 264 -18.10 -6.88 -2.16
C CYS A 264 -17.59 -6.17 -3.43
N TRP A 265 -16.75 -5.14 -3.26
CA TRP A 265 -16.10 -4.45 -4.37
C TRP A 265 -15.14 -5.35 -5.16
N LEU A 266 -14.36 -6.18 -4.47
CA LEU A 266 -13.52 -7.19 -5.11
C LEU A 266 -14.36 -8.22 -5.87
N ALA A 267 -15.45 -8.72 -5.27
CA ALA A 267 -16.36 -9.66 -5.92
C ALA A 267 -16.99 -9.04 -7.17
N TYR A 268 -17.39 -7.78 -7.12
CA TYR A 268 -17.84 -7.03 -8.28
C TYR A 268 -16.78 -6.96 -9.39
N ALA A 269 -15.55 -6.59 -9.03
CA ALA A 269 -14.47 -6.47 -9.99
C ALA A 269 -14.12 -7.83 -10.63
N MET A 270 -14.11 -8.90 -9.84
CA MET A 270 -13.92 -10.29 -10.32
C MET A 270 -15.03 -10.68 -11.29
N TYR A 271 -16.29 -10.44 -10.91
CA TYR A 271 -17.43 -10.78 -11.75
C TYR A 271 -17.39 -10.04 -13.10
N GLN A 272 -17.21 -8.70 -13.09
CA GLN A 272 -17.12 -7.92 -14.33
C GLN A 272 -15.99 -8.43 -15.24
N THR A 273 -14.81 -8.62 -14.67
CA THR A 273 -13.65 -9.07 -15.43
C THR A 273 -13.88 -10.44 -16.08
N PHE A 274 -14.25 -11.44 -15.27
CA PHE A 274 -14.35 -12.83 -15.74
C PHE A 274 -15.66 -13.15 -16.47
N SER A 275 -16.63 -12.24 -16.47
CA SER A 275 -17.78 -12.26 -17.38
C SER A 275 -17.50 -11.56 -18.73
N GLY A 276 -16.28 -11.05 -18.95
CA GLY A 276 -15.91 -10.34 -20.16
C GLY A 276 -16.61 -9.00 -20.34
N LYS A 277 -17.09 -8.37 -19.26
CA LYS A 277 -17.86 -7.13 -19.24
C LYS A 277 -16.98 -5.91 -18.96
N ASP A 278 -17.41 -4.77 -19.48
CA ASP A 278 -16.82 -3.49 -19.06
C ASP A 278 -17.14 -3.20 -17.59
N ARG A 279 -16.30 -2.38 -16.96
CA ARG A 279 -16.43 -1.98 -15.54
C ARG A 279 -17.76 -1.28 -15.22
N PHE A 280 -18.40 -0.68 -16.20
CA PHE A 280 -19.64 0.08 -16.07
C PHE A 280 -20.84 -0.59 -16.77
N GLU A 281 -20.69 -1.85 -17.17
CA GLU A 281 -21.76 -2.64 -17.75
C GLU A 281 -22.51 -3.41 -16.66
N PHE A 282 -23.69 -2.92 -16.28
CA PHE A 282 -24.43 -3.44 -15.13
C PHE A 282 -25.48 -4.47 -15.54
N ASP A 283 -25.58 -5.51 -14.74
CA ASP A 283 -26.71 -6.46 -14.67
C ASP A 283 -27.20 -6.59 -13.23
N ALA A 284 -28.23 -7.40 -13.00
CA ALA A 284 -28.84 -7.53 -11.68
C ALA A 284 -27.84 -7.98 -10.59
N PHE A 285 -26.91 -8.88 -10.92
CA PHE A 285 -25.91 -9.37 -9.96
C PHE A 285 -24.83 -8.33 -9.66
N SER A 286 -24.33 -7.66 -10.69
CA SER A 286 -23.33 -6.60 -10.52
C SER A 286 -23.90 -5.39 -9.78
N LEU A 287 -25.17 -5.03 -10.04
CA LEU A 287 -25.89 -4.00 -9.28
C LEU A 287 -26.06 -4.39 -7.80
N LEU A 288 -26.40 -5.65 -7.51
CA LEU A 288 -26.47 -6.12 -6.12
C LEU A 288 -25.14 -5.93 -5.38
N LEU A 289 -24.01 -6.28 -5.99
CA LEU A 289 -22.69 -6.12 -5.40
C LEU A 289 -22.30 -4.65 -5.19
N ILE A 290 -22.61 -3.76 -6.15
CA ILE A 290 -22.39 -2.32 -6.00
C ILE A 290 -23.25 -1.74 -4.89
N ILE A 291 -24.55 -2.08 -4.87
CA ILE A 291 -25.49 -1.61 -3.85
C ILE A 291 -25.00 -2.10 -2.47
N ALA A 292 -24.60 -3.37 -2.33
CA ALA A 292 -24.05 -3.87 -1.08
C ALA A 292 -22.80 -3.10 -0.64
N THR A 293 -21.87 -2.85 -1.57
CA THR A 293 -20.66 -2.04 -1.31
C THR A 293 -21.03 -0.63 -0.83
N ALA A 294 -21.99 0.02 -1.52
CA ALA A 294 -22.43 1.37 -1.19
C ALA A 294 -23.13 1.42 0.19
N LEU A 295 -24.03 0.48 0.46
CA LEU A 295 -24.75 0.42 1.74
C LEU A 295 -23.82 0.17 2.92
N LEU A 296 -22.84 -0.72 2.79
CA LEU A 296 -21.83 -0.98 3.82
C LEU A 296 -20.92 0.23 4.05
N SER A 297 -20.53 0.92 2.99
CA SER A 297 -19.74 2.15 3.08
C SER A 297 -20.53 3.29 3.73
N LEU A 298 -21.80 3.47 3.36
CA LEU A 298 -22.72 4.45 3.95
C LEU A 298 -23.03 4.12 5.42
N ALA A 299 -23.22 2.84 5.77
CA ALA A 299 -23.40 2.43 7.16
C ALA A 299 -22.16 2.80 8.00
N SER A 300 -20.96 2.59 7.47
CA SER A 300 -19.72 3.01 8.11
C SER A 300 -19.66 4.52 8.32
N LEU A 301 -20.02 5.30 7.32
CA LEU A 301 -20.07 6.75 7.39
C LEU A 301 -21.14 7.24 8.38
N ARG A 302 -22.32 6.59 8.41
CA ARG A 302 -23.38 6.92 9.38
C ARG A 302 -22.94 6.69 10.83
N PHE A 303 -22.27 5.56 11.11
CA PHE A 303 -21.70 5.33 12.44
C PHE A 303 -20.70 6.40 12.82
N TRP A 304 -19.94 6.89 11.87
CA TRP A 304 -18.95 7.94 12.05
C TRP A 304 -19.62 9.31 12.32
N LEU A 305 -20.63 9.71 11.54
CA LEU A 305 -21.37 10.97 11.71
C LEU A 305 -22.21 11.00 12.98
N ALA A 306 -22.84 9.87 13.36
CA ALA A 306 -23.65 9.79 14.57
C ALA A 306 -22.84 9.91 15.86
N ALA A 307 -21.52 9.73 15.78
CA ALA A 307 -20.62 9.86 16.91
C ALA A 307 -20.27 11.31 17.29
N GLY A 308 -20.58 12.29 16.44
CA GLY A 308 -20.35 13.75 16.61
C GLY A 308 -18.99 14.13 17.22
N PRO A 309 -18.34 15.20 16.79
CA PRO A 309 -17.19 15.72 17.53
C PRO A 309 -17.72 16.38 18.83
N GLY A 310 -17.80 15.63 19.93
CA GLY A 310 -18.14 16.31 21.18
C GLY A 310 -18.95 15.58 22.23
N SER A 311 -19.26 14.29 22.16
CA SER A 311 -19.80 13.59 23.33
C SER A 311 -18.68 13.21 24.31
N THR A 312 -18.03 14.22 24.83
CA THR A 312 -17.29 14.09 26.08
C THR A 312 -18.33 13.97 27.20
N HIS A 313 -18.73 12.76 27.51
CA HIS A 313 -19.39 12.53 28.79
C HIS A 313 -18.41 12.85 29.90
N SER A 314 -18.76 13.89 30.66
CA SER A 314 -18.27 14.31 31.95
C SER A 314 -18.10 13.14 32.91
#